data_40846816866a2ad580034efa2f1c6c49
#
_entry.id   40846816866a2ad580034efa2f1c6c49
#
_cell.length_a   1.000
_cell.length_b   1.000
_cell.length_c   1.000
_cell.angle_alpha   90.00
_cell.angle_beta   90.00
_cell.angle_gamma   90.00
#
_symmetry.space_group_name_H-M   'P 1'
#
loop_
_entity.id
_entity.type
_entity.pdbx_description
1 polymer ?
#
loop_
_entity_poly.entity_id
_entity_poly.type
_entity_poly.pdbx_seq_one_letter_code
_entity_poly.pdbx_strand_id
1 'polypeptide(L)'
;MAIYHLSVKSISRSAGRSVVAAAAYRAGQELTDERQGMTHDYSRKQGVEDAFIVAPDGADWAQDRNALWNAVEAAEKRKDAKTGREYELALPTELDAGARKELARDFARELVERYGVVADVAIHEPGREGDNRNHHAHILTTTRTAGADGLGAKTRVLDVASTASAEIEHMRGVWARQVNMALERHQVEQRVDHRSFKRQGKEQEPTRHMGVSATAMERQAAREIPGREPVTDLGKQNAEIRERNRVMETARKAVEKAQELFSGLEKKARLAVGLARKIGQRMEREREAERHRQELARQAEIRRQQDIRAAEEARKAAEKDRQKQLAKEIDEPTFRRSRDRGPSIGF
;
A
#
# COMPACT_ATOMS: atom_id res chain seq x y z
N MET A 1 14.36 2.65 8.46
CA MET A 1 13.55 3.33 7.41
C MET A 1 14.35 3.27 6.13
N ALA A 2 13.86 2.53 5.12
CA ALA A 2 14.52 2.43 3.82
C ALA A 2 14.60 3.82 3.16
N ILE A 3 15.79 4.19 2.69
CA ILE A 3 16.06 5.48 2.08
C ILE A 3 16.25 5.26 0.58
N TYR A 4 15.50 6.00 -0.24
CA TYR A 4 15.72 6.01 -1.67
C TYR A 4 16.83 6.98 -2.05
N HIS A 5 17.84 6.51 -2.76
CA HIS A 5 18.82 7.34 -3.45
C HIS A 5 19.27 6.67 -4.74
N LEU A 6 19.28 7.42 -5.82
CA LEU A 6 19.99 7.10 -7.06
C LEU A 6 20.50 8.41 -7.66
N SER A 7 21.81 8.55 -7.75
CA SER A 7 22.45 9.63 -8.49
C SER A 7 23.26 9.09 -9.67
N VAL A 8 23.34 9.87 -10.74
CA VAL A 8 24.13 9.53 -11.94
C VAL A 8 25.13 10.65 -12.20
N LYS A 9 26.39 10.29 -12.30
CA LYS A 9 27.50 11.22 -12.52
C LYS A 9 28.35 10.74 -13.70
N SER A 10 28.87 11.65 -14.51
CA SER A 10 29.83 11.30 -15.56
C SER A 10 31.25 11.45 -15.04
N ILE A 11 32.11 10.53 -15.40
CA ILE A 11 33.57 10.67 -15.27
C ILE A 11 34.11 11.17 -16.58
N SER A 12 34.80 12.28 -16.57
CA SER A 12 35.30 12.96 -17.77
C SER A 12 36.73 13.42 -17.56
N ARG A 13 37.53 13.32 -18.60
CA ARG A 13 38.92 13.80 -18.63
C ARG A 13 39.01 15.31 -18.44
N SER A 14 38.03 16.07 -18.95
CA SER A 14 38.01 17.53 -18.78
C SER A 14 37.89 17.97 -17.30
N ALA A 15 37.39 17.10 -16.43
CA ALA A 15 37.33 17.31 -14.97
C ALA A 15 38.63 16.81 -14.26
N GLY A 16 39.68 16.47 -15.01
CA GLY A 16 40.94 15.93 -14.48
C GLY A 16 40.81 14.53 -13.88
N ARG A 17 39.74 13.79 -14.23
CA ARG A 17 39.47 12.47 -13.64
C ARG A 17 39.92 11.34 -14.53
N SER A 18 40.59 10.33 -13.96
CA SER A 18 40.85 9.03 -14.59
C SER A 18 39.75 8.06 -14.17
N VAL A 19 39.22 7.30 -15.13
CA VAL A 19 38.26 6.24 -14.85
C VAL A 19 38.95 5.04 -14.19
N VAL A 20 40.23 4.79 -14.52
CA VAL A 20 41.06 3.75 -13.85
C VAL A 20 41.21 4.07 -12.35
N ALA A 21 41.61 5.32 -12.05
CA ALA A 21 41.68 5.77 -10.65
C ALA A 21 40.34 5.67 -9.93
N ALA A 22 39.24 5.99 -10.62
CA ALA A 22 37.91 5.88 -10.08
C ALA A 22 37.51 4.43 -9.76
N ALA A 23 37.83 3.48 -10.65
CA ALA A 23 37.59 2.05 -10.44
C ALA A 23 38.46 1.51 -9.29
N ALA A 24 39.76 1.83 -9.29
CA ALA A 24 40.68 1.45 -8.22
C ALA A 24 40.19 1.89 -6.84
N TYR A 25 39.78 3.17 -6.73
CA TYR A 25 39.26 3.73 -5.47
C TYR A 25 37.98 3.04 -4.99
N ARG A 26 37.04 2.76 -5.91
CA ARG A 26 35.76 2.15 -5.52
C ARG A 26 35.93 0.69 -5.14
N ALA A 27 36.69 -0.06 -5.92
CA ALA A 27 36.93 -1.46 -5.66
C ALA A 27 37.93 -1.71 -4.51
N GLY A 28 38.66 -0.69 -4.01
CA GLY A 28 39.71 -0.86 -3.02
C GLY A 28 40.86 -1.72 -3.57
N GLN A 29 41.26 -1.50 -4.83
CA GLN A 29 42.27 -2.29 -5.50
C GLN A 29 43.42 -1.41 -6.02
N GLU A 30 44.52 -2.05 -6.35
CA GLU A 30 45.61 -1.43 -7.10
C GLU A 30 45.37 -1.62 -8.59
N LEU A 31 45.30 -0.51 -9.36
CA LEU A 31 45.19 -0.52 -10.83
C LEU A 31 46.20 0.44 -11.44
N THR A 32 46.77 0.04 -12.56
CA THR A 32 47.72 0.88 -13.30
C THR A 32 46.97 1.59 -14.45
N ASP A 33 47.02 2.92 -14.48
CA ASP A 33 46.53 3.74 -15.59
C ASP A 33 47.64 3.88 -16.63
N GLU A 34 47.57 3.08 -17.70
CA GLU A 34 48.54 3.03 -18.77
C GLU A 34 48.62 4.37 -19.52
N ARG A 35 47.51 5.09 -19.69
CA ARG A 35 47.47 6.39 -20.35
C ARG A 35 48.24 7.46 -19.55
N GLN A 36 48.19 7.40 -18.22
CA GLN A 36 48.88 8.36 -17.36
C GLN A 36 50.26 7.86 -16.92
N GLY A 37 50.55 6.59 -17.10
CA GLY A 37 51.77 5.95 -16.56
C GLY A 37 51.82 5.93 -15.03
N MET A 38 50.65 5.84 -14.37
CA MET A 38 50.52 5.91 -12.94
C MET A 38 49.78 4.71 -12.39
N THR A 39 50.25 4.21 -11.25
CA THR A 39 49.55 3.18 -10.47
C THR A 39 48.75 3.82 -9.33
N HIS A 40 47.48 3.49 -9.25
CA HIS A 40 46.56 3.94 -8.21
C HIS A 40 46.33 2.79 -7.21
N ASP A 41 47.02 2.83 -6.09
CA ASP A 41 46.90 1.81 -5.03
C ASP A 41 45.92 2.25 -3.92
N TYR A 42 44.77 1.57 -3.90
CA TYR A 42 43.76 1.70 -2.86
C TYR A 42 43.53 0.37 -2.12
N SER A 43 44.46 -0.57 -2.18
CA SER A 43 44.35 -1.90 -1.54
C SER A 43 44.15 -1.83 -0.01
N ARG A 44 44.61 -0.72 0.61
CA ARG A 44 44.45 -0.47 2.06
C ARG A 44 43.12 0.22 2.41
N LYS A 45 42.28 0.56 1.41
CA LYS A 45 41.01 1.21 1.67
C LYS A 45 40.08 0.29 2.43
N GLN A 46 39.53 0.78 3.54
CA GLN A 46 38.54 0.07 4.34
C GLN A 46 37.11 0.42 3.90
N GLY A 47 36.16 -0.42 4.28
CA GLY A 47 34.74 -0.19 4.02
C GLY A 47 34.27 -0.62 2.63
N VAL A 48 35.08 -1.35 1.87
CA VAL A 48 34.63 -2.06 0.66
C VAL A 48 34.16 -3.44 1.09
N GLU A 49 32.84 -3.68 1.03
CA GLU A 49 32.22 -4.95 1.41
C GLU A 49 32.39 -6.00 0.31
N ASP A 50 32.23 -5.59 -0.96
CA ASP A 50 32.36 -6.47 -2.12
C ASP A 50 32.61 -5.64 -3.40
N ALA A 51 33.26 -6.25 -4.40
CA ALA A 51 33.44 -5.65 -5.72
C ALA A 51 33.47 -6.73 -6.81
N PHE A 52 32.62 -6.59 -7.83
CA PHE A 52 32.45 -7.53 -8.93
C PHE A 52 32.06 -6.82 -10.23
N ILE A 53 32.23 -7.50 -11.35
CA ILE A 53 31.89 -6.99 -12.67
C ILE A 53 30.71 -7.79 -13.25
N VAL A 54 29.77 -7.10 -13.86
CA VAL A 54 28.69 -7.65 -14.69
C VAL A 54 28.91 -7.17 -16.11
N ALA A 55 29.07 -8.10 -17.04
CA ALA A 55 29.36 -7.83 -18.45
C ALA A 55 28.31 -8.49 -19.36
N PRO A 56 28.11 -7.99 -20.56
CA PRO A 56 27.34 -8.67 -21.60
C PRO A 56 27.93 -10.06 -21.92
N ASP A 57 27.09 -10.96 -22.41
CA ASP A 57 27.52 -12.29 -22.84
C ASP A 57 28.67 -12.20 -23.84
N GLY A 58 29.69 -13.03 -23.67
CA GLY A 58 30.90 -13.07 -24.50
C GLY A 58 31.95 -12.01 -24.19
N ALA A 59 31.67 -11.04 -23.30
CA ALA A 59 32.66 -10.02 -22.93
C ALA A 59 33.51 -10.45 -21.71
N ASP A 60 34.00 -11.71 -21.69
CA ASP A 60 34.76 -12.29 -20.57
C ASP A 60 36.04 -11.57 -20.23
N TRP A 61 36.67 -10.95 -21.24
CA TRP A 61 37.86 -10.11 -21.09
C TRP A 61 37.63 -8.94 -20.10
N ALA A 62 36.39 -8.47 -19.97
CA ALA A 62 36.03 -7.35 -19.12
C ALA A 62 36.00 -7.74 -17.62
N GLN A 63 36.15 -9.01 -17.26
CA GLN A 63 36.24 -9.46 -15.87
C GLN A 63 37.58 -9.04 -15.21
N ASP A 64 38.61 -8.78 -15.99
CA ASP A 64 39.81 -8.11 -15.51
C ASP A 64 39.57 -6.59 -15.44
N ARG A 65 39.46 -6.06 -14.23
CA ARG A 65 39.16 -4.66 -13.97
C ARG A 65 40.22 -3.73 -14.54
N ASN A 66 41.52 -4.10 -14.48
CA ASN A 66 42.61 -3.29 -15.04
C ASN A 66 42.54 -3.25 -16.55
N ALA A 67 42.37 -4.40 -17.19
CA ALA A 67 42.21 -4.50 -18.66
C ALA A 67 40.95 -3.72 -19.11
N LEU A 68 39.81 -3.88 -18.43
CA LEU A 68 38.56 -3.19 -18.75
C LEU A 68 38.76 -1.67 -18.81
N TRP A 69 39.25 -1.08 -17.72
CA TRP A 69 39.29 0.37 -17.62
C TRP A 69 40.40 1.02 -18.43
N ASN A 70 41.49 0.30 -18.68
CA ASN A 70 42.50 0.73 -19.66
C ASN A 70 41.98 0.65 -21.10
N ALA A 71 41.22 -0.39 -21.47
CA ALA A 71 40.56 -0.46 -22.77
C ALA A 71 39.59 0.71 -22.98
N VAL A 72 38.83 1.10 -21.94
CA VAL A 72 37.93 2.27 -21.97
C VAL A 72 38.73 3.57 -22.19
N GLU A 73 39.84 3.76 -21.47
CA GLU A 73 40.70 4.93 -21.67
C GLU A 73 41.30 4.94 -23.09
N ALA A 74 41.77 3.82 -23.61
CA ALA A 74 42.34 3.71 -24.95
C ALA A 74 41.31 3.99 -26.08
N ALA A 75 40.03 3.56 -25.87
CA ALA A 75 38.98 3.73 -26.87
C ALA A 75 38.55 5.20 -27.06
N GLU A 76 38.86 6.09 -26.14
CA GLU A 76 38.47 7.50 -26.21
C GLU A 76 39.62 8.39 -26.66
N LYS A 77 39.46 9.06 -27.83
CA LYS A 77 40.48 9.89 -28.44
C LYS A 77 40.49 11.34 -27.96
N ARG A 78 39.34 11.87 -27.52
CA ARG A 78 39.20 13.30 -27.17
C ARG A 78 39.73 13.58 -25.76
N LYS A 79 40.37 14.75 -25.58
CA LYS A 79 40.83 15.21 -24.27
C LYS A 79 39.73 15.56 -23.26
N ASP A 80 38.50 15.77 -23.73
CA ASP A 80 37.31 16.05 -22.93
C ASP A 80 36.32 14.86 -22.87
N ALA A 81 36.76 13.66 -23.26
CA ALA A 81 35.90 12.50 -23.33
C ALA A 81 35.30 12.13 -21.98
N LYS A 82 34.04 11.74 -22.01
CA LYS A 82 33.42 11.00 -20.92
C LYS A 82 33.84 9.53 -21.03
N THR A 83 34.57 9.04 -20.04
CA THR A 83 35.14 7.69 -20.00
C THR A 83 34.33 6.73 -19.14
N GLY A 84 33.53 7.23 -18.21
CA GLY A 84 32.68 6.38 -17.40
C GLY A 84 31.41 7.10 -16.96
N ARG A 85 30.46 6.31 -16.49
CA ARG A 85 29.24 6.80 -15.86
C ARG A 85 29.04 6.05 -14.56
N GLU A 86 28.84 6.78 -13.48
CA GLU A 86 28.67 6.24 -12.15
C GLU A 86 27.22 6.36 -11.71
N TYR A 87 26.67 5.26 -11.24
CA TYR A 87 25.41 5.19 -10.50
C TYR A 87 25.74 4.97 -9.04
N GLU A 88 25.30 5.85 -8.17
CA GLU A 88 25.44 5.75 -6.71
C GLU A 88 24.07 5.46 -6.12
N LEU A 89 23.95 4.34 -5.42
CA LEU A 89 22.70 3.75 -4.94
C LEU A 89 22.74 3.60 -3.43
N ALA A 90 21.65 4.00 -2.73
CA ALA A 90 21.47 3.64 -1.32
C ALA A 90 20.91 2.23 -1.21
N LEU A 91 21.59 1.36 -0.47
CA LEU A 91 21.14 0.01 -0.18
C LEU A 91 20.36 -0.02 1.14
N PRO A 92 19.17 -0.66 1.21
CA PRO A 92 18.41 -0.74 2.45
C PRO A 92 19.18 -1.44 3.55
N THR A 93 19.26 -0.82 4.72
CA THR A 93 19.88 -1.40 5.92
C THR A 93 19.07 -2.56 6.49
N GLU A 94 17.80 -2.65 6.13
CA GLU A 94 16.88 -3.70 6.50
C GLU A 94 17.18 -5.05 5.83
N LEU A 95 17.98 -5.03 4.76
CA LEU A 95 18.45 -6.22 4.05
C LEU A 95 19.80 -6.68 4.62
N ASP A 96 20.05 -7.97 4.63
CA ASP A 96 21.37 -8.52 4.94
C ASP A 96 22.39 -8.26 3.81
N ALA A 97 23.66 -8.59 4.05
CA ALA A 97 24.72 -8.37 3.08
C ALA A 97 24.49 -9.12 1.75
N GLY A 98 24.01 -10.37 1.83
CA GLY A 98 23.68 -11.18 0.65
C GLY A 98 22.58 -10.56 -0.19
N ALA A 99 21.48 -10.15 0.43
CA ALA A 99 20.36 -9.52 -0.25
C ALA A 99 20.75 -8.15 -0.86
N ARG A 100 21.59 -7.35 -0.17
CA ARG A 100 22.14 -6.10 -0.73
C ARG A 100 23.00 -6.35 -1.95
N LYS A 101 23.84 -7.40 -1.92
CA LYS A 101 24.67 -7.80 -3.06
C LYS A 101 23.85 -8.24 -4.27
N GLU A 102 22.82 -9.06 -4.05
CA GLU A 102 21.90 -9.48 -5.12
C GLU A 102 21.15 -8.29 -5.71
N LEU A 103 20.63 -7.41 -4.88
CA LEU A 103 19.94 -6.19 -5.32
C LEU A 103 20.84 -5.29 -6.19
N ALA A 104 22.10 -5.07 -5.78
CA ALA A 104 23.07 -4.31 -6.57
C ALA A 104 23.40 -5.02 -7.89
N ARG A 105 23.53 -6.35 -7.89
CA ARG A 105 23.77 -7.15 -9.08
C ARG A 105 22.61 -7.11 -10.07
N ASP A 106 21.38 -7.21 -9.58
CA ASP A 106 20.18 -7.15 -10.42
C ASP A 106 20.05 -5.81 -11.11
N PHE A 107 20.35 -4.71 -10.41
CA PHE A 107 20.38 -3.40 -11.04
C PHE A 107 21.53 -3.23 -12.05
N ALA A 108 22.71 -3.81 -11.77
CA ALA A 108 23.82 -3.83 -12.72
C ALA A 108 23.48 -4.63 -13.98
N ARG A 109 22.79 -5.78 -13.85
CA ARG A 109 22.28 -6.55 -15.01
C ARG A 109 21.31 -5.73 -15.85
N GLU A 110 20.39 -5.02 -15.26
CA GLU A 110 19.46 -4.14 -15.98
C GLU A 110 20.21 -3.07 -16.81
N LEU A 111 21.29 -2.48 -16.24
CA LEU A 111 22.13 -1.54 -16.98
C LEU A 111 22.86 -2.23 -18.16
N VAL A 112 23.37 -3.42 -17.94
CA VAL A 112 24.07 -4.23 -18.96
C VAL A 112 23.10 -4.62 -20.08
N GLU A 113 21.97 -5.18 -19.76
CA GLU A 113 20.95 -5.62 -20.73
C GLU A 113 20.39 -4.45 -21.54
N ARG A 114 20.11 -3.33 -20.88
CA ARG A 114 19.50 -2.16 -21.54
C ARG A 114 20.46 -1.41 -22.44
N TYR A 115 21.71 -1.28 -22.03
CA TYR A 115 22.67 -0.41 -22.72
C TYR A 115 23.82 -1.17 -23.39
N GLY A 116 23.95 -2.46 -23.18
CA GLY A 116 25.07 -3.26 -23.69
C GLY A 116 26.42 -2.90 -23.07
N VAL A 117 26.45 -2.21 -21.95
CA VAL A 117 27.66 -1.73 -21.27
C VAL A 117 28.20 -2.76 -20.29
N VAL A 118 29.43 -2.59 -19.83
CA VAL A 118 29.97 -3.30 -18.68
C VAL A 118 29.67 -2.48 -17.42
N ALA A 119 29.27 -3.15 -16.34
CA ALA A 119 28.99 -2.55 -15.04
C ALA A 119 29.97 -3.11 -14.00
N ASP A 120 30.82 -2.26 -13.44
CA ASP A 120 31.74 -2.55 -12.35
C ASP A 120 31.12 -2.07 -11.04
N VAL A 121 30.76 -3.00 -10.17
CA VAL A 121 30.02 -2.79 -8.94
C VAL A 121 30.96 -2.82 -7.74
N ALA A 122 30.87 -1.83 -6.88
CA ALA A 122 31.52 -1.84 -5.56
C ALA A 122 30.48 -1.52 -4.48
N ILE A 123 30.36 -2.40 -3.51
CA ILE A 123 29.46 -2.25 -2.34
C ILE A 123 30.27 -1.74 -1.18
N HIS A 124 29.79 -0.67 -0.57
CA HIS A 124 30.46 -0.04 0.55
C HIS A 124 29.62 -0.10 1.81
N GLU A 125 30.29 -0.42 2.91
CA GLU A 125 29.76 -0.31 4.25
C GLU A 125 29.62 1.15 4.70
N PRO A 126 28.76 1.42 5.69
CA PRO A 126 28.71 2.73 6.34
C PRO A 126 30.08 3.10 6.92
N GLY A 127 30.47 4.37 6.77
CA GLY A 127 31.69 4.87 7.43
C GLY A 127 31.60 4.75 8.96
N ARG A 128 32.73 4.47 9.62
CA ARG A 128 32.80 4.31 11.09
C ARG A 128 32.27 5.51 11.88
N GLU A 129 32.37 6.68 11.32
CA GLU A 129 31.97 7.94 11.97
C GLU A 129 30.63 8.50 11.47
N GLY A 130 29.91 7.75 10.63
CA GLY A 130 28.70 8.19 9.97
C GLY A 130 27.42 7.57 10.49
N ASP A 131 26.38 7.69 9.69
CA ASP A 131 25.16 6.92 9.87
C ASP A 131 25.46 5.46 9.51
N ASN A 132 25.36 4.55 10.48
CA ASN A 132 25.60 3.11 10.32
C ASN A 132 24.59 2.44 9.37
N ARG A 133 23.62 3.18 8.87
CA ARG A 133 22.62 2.73 7.88
C ARG A 133 22.99 3.08 6.45
N ASN A 134 24.08 3.78 6.22
CA ASN A 134 24.48 4.27 4.88
C ASN A 134 25.22 3.19 4.07
N HIS A 135 24.62 2.01 3.95
CA HIS A 135 25.08 1.03 2.97
C HIS A 135 24.80 1.56 1.56
N HIS A 136 25.78 1.49 0.67
CA HIS A 136 25.63 2.04 -0.67
C HIS A 136 26.45 1.27 -1.70
N ALA A 137 26.00 1.30 -2.95
CA ALA A 137 26.73 0.74 -4.06
C ALA A 137 27.14 1.83 -5.04
N HIS A 138 28.37 1.74 -5.53
CA HIS A 138 28.85 2.46 -6.71
C HIS A 138 28.86 1.49 -7.87
N ILE A 139 28.15 1.81 -8.94
CA ILE A 139 28.19 1.05 -10.19
C ILE A 139 28.81 1.94 -11.25
N LEU A 140 30.02 1.62 -11.65
CA LEU A 140 30.74 2.32 -12.68
C LEU A 140 30.51 1.61 -14.02
N THR A 141 29.90 2.28 -14.98
CA THR A 141 29.64 1.69 -16.31
C THR A 141 30.55 2.26 -17.39
N THR A 142 30.85 1.43 -18.37
CA THR A 142 31.46 1.92 -19.60
C THR A 142 30.51 2.88 -20.32
N THR A 143 31.03 3.72 -21.21
CA THR A 143 30.23 4.59 -22.09
C THR A 143 30.06 3.98 -23.49
N ARG A 144 30.53 2.76 -23.69
CA ARG A 144 30.46 1.98 -24.93
C ARG A 144 29.85 0.62 -24.65
N THR A 145 29.24 0.05 -25.64
CA THR A 145 28.85 -1.37 -25.62
C THR A 145 30.09 -2.24 -25.55
N ALA A 146 29.95 -3.46 -25.04
CA ALA A 146 31.01 -4.45 -24.99
C ALA A 146 30.51 -5.79 -25.55
N GLY A 147 31.40 -6.55 -26.12
CA GLY A 147 31.16 -7.89 -26.63
C GLY A 147 32.47 -8.69 -26.66
N ALA A 148 32.48 -9.84 -27.35
CA ALA A 148 33.63 -10.73 -27.43
C ALA A 148 34.88 -10.05 -28.02
N ASP A 149 34.71 -9.17 -28.99
CA ASP A 149 35.80 -8.49 -29.71
C ASP A 149 36.25 -7.18 -28.99
N GLY A 150 35.74 -6.89 -27.79
CA GLY A 150 36.11 -5.68 -27.06
C GLY A 150 34.99 -4.63 -26.99
N LEU A 151 35.39 -3.34 -26.93
CA LEU A 151 34.45 -2.22 -26.83
C LEU A 151 33.89 -1.81 -28.21
N GLY A 152 32.59 -1.73 -28.31
CA GLY A 152 31.85 -1.34 -29.51
C GLY A 152 31.45 0.14 -29.56
N ALA A 153 30.24 0.42 -30.02
CA ALA A 153 29.72 1.76 -30.23
C ALA A 153 29.45 2.51 -28.90
N LYS A 154 29.53 3.84 -28.97
CA LYS A 154 29.22 4.68 -27.80
C LYS A 154 27.71 4.74 -27.54
N THR A 155 27.31 4.53 -26.31
CA THR A 155 25.90 4.60 -25.83
C THR A 155 25.48 6.05 -25.67
N ARG A 156 25.05 6.70 -26.73
CA ARG A 156 24.77 8.15 -26.74
C ARG A 156 23.49 8.55 -26.04
N VAL A 157 22.55 7.63 -25.82
CA VAL A 157 21.24 7.92 -25.23
C VAL A 157 21.33 8.61 -23.86
N LEU A 158 22.38 8.31 -23.10
CA LEU A 158 22.66 8.94 -21.82
C LEU A 158 23.57 10.18 -21.88
N ASP A 159 24.09 10.51 -23.06
CA ASP A 159 24.95 11.67 -23.26
C ASP A 159 24.21 12.88 -23.84
N VAL A 160 23.10 12.65 -24.53
CA VAL A 160 22.28 13.70 -25.14
C VAL A 160 21.24 14.19 -24.13
N ALA A 161 21.22 15.49 -23.87
CA ALA A 161 20.36 16.08 -22.83
C ALA A 161 18.86 15.77 -23.00
N SER A 162 18.40 15.72 -24.26
CA SER A 162 16.98 15.43 -24.57
C SER A 162 16.55 14.00 -24.23
N THR A 163 17.46 13.03 -24.25
CA THR A 163 17.16 11.62 -23.94
C THR A 163 17.62 11.20 -22.54
N ALA A 164 18.72 11.78 -22.06
CA ALA A 164 19.35 11.39 -20.79
C ALA A 164 18.40 11.57 -19.58
N SER A 165 17.60 12.64 -19.56
CA SER A 165 16.67 12.89 -18.44
C SER A 165 15.59 11.81 -18.34
N ALA A 166 15.01 11.40 -19.47
CA ALA A 166 14.00 10.35 -19.51
C ALA A 166 14.59 8.98 -19.13
N GLU A 167 15.80 8.66 -19.62
CA GLU A 167 16.50 7.42 -19.29
C GLU A 167 16.88 7.34 -17.80
N ILE A 168 17.39 8.42 -17.22
CA ILE A 168 17.71 8.47 -15.80
C ILE A 168 16.43 8.31 -14.95
N GLU A 169 15.34 8.97 -15.35
CA GLU A 169 14.06 8.81 -14.64
C GLU A 169 13.51 7.39 -14.74
N HIS A 170 13.65 6.76 -15.91
CA HIS A 170 13.32 5.35 -16.10
C HIS A 170 14.13 4.46 -15.14
N MET A 171 15.45 4.63 -15.10
CA MET A 171 16.33 3.84 -14.21
C MET A 171 16.05 4.11 -12.72
N ARG A 172 15.64 5.31 -12.35
CA ARG A 172 15.14 5.61 -11.00
C ARG A 172 13.90 4.79 -10.66
N GLY A 173 12.98 4.67 -11.62
CA GLY A 173 11.79 3.82 -11.45
C GLY A 173 12.13 2.34 -11.34
N VAL A 174 13.08 1.85 -12.16
CA VAL A 174 13.58 0.46 -12.07
C VAL A 174 14.17 0.21 -10.69
N TRP A 175 15.08 1.08 -10.24
CA TRP A 175 15.69 0.96 -8.91
C TRP A 175 14.65 0.90 -7.78
N ALA A 176 13.67 1.81 -7.79
CA ALA A 176 12.62 1.81 -6.78
C ALA A 176 11.81 0.50 -6.77
N ARG A 177 11.50 -0.06 -7.94
CA ARG A 177 10.81 -1.35 -8.05
C ARG A 177 11.65 -2.50 -7.49
N GLN A 178 12.92 -2.59 -7.88
CA GLN A 178 13.82 -3.65 -7.42
C GLN A 178 14.04 -3.59 -5.91
N VAL A 179 14.24 -2.40 -5.34
CA VAL A 179 14.30 -2.19 -3.88
C VAL A 179 13.04 -2.69 -3.20
N ASN A 180 11.86 -2.30 -3.70
CA ASN A 180 10.59 -2.71 -3.11
C ASN A 180 10.35 -4.22 -3.20
N MET A 181 10.73 -4.85 -4.30
CA MET A 181 10.66 -6.31 -4.45
C MET A 181 11.62 -7.04 -3.49
N ALA A 182 12.83 -6.51 -3.30
CA ALA A 182 13.78 -7.07 -2.33
C ALA A 182 13.25 -6.93 -0.89
N LEU A 183 12.74 -5.77 -0.50
CA LEU A 183 12.13 -5.56 0.80
C LEU A 183 10.94 -6.50 1.04
N GLU A 184 10.11 -6.72 0.03
CA GLU A 184 8.97 -7.62 0.12
C GLU A 184 9.37 -9.09 0.31
N ARG A 185 10.37 -9.57 -0.46
CA ARG A 185 10.93 -10.93 -0.28
C ARG A 185 11.45 -11.18 1.14
N HIS A 186 11.98 -10.14 1.77
CA HIS A 186 12.50 -10.18 3.14
C HIS A 186 11.48 -9.77 4.21
N GLN A 187 10.18 -9.68 3.85
CA GLN A 187 9.06 -9.37 4.76
C GLN A 187 9.20 -8.00 5.46
N VAL A 188 9.86 -7.06 4.81
CA VAL A 188 10.03 -5.68 5.28
C VAL A 188 8.86 -4.83 4.77
N GLU A 189 8.16 -4.15 5.68
CA GLU A 189 6.96 -3.34 5.32
C GLU A 189 7.29 -2.03 4.61
N GLN A 190 8.49 -1.49 4.82
CA GLN A 190 8.92 -0.23 4.24
C GLN A 190 8.93 -0.29 2.72
N ARG A 191 8.56 0.83 2.10
CA ARG A 191 8.61 1.00 0.64
C ARG A 191 9.25 2.33 0.28
N VAL A 192 9.91 2.35 -0.87
CA VAL A 192 10.53 3.55 -1.44
C VAL A 192 9.82 4.00 -2.71
N ASP A 193 9.90 5.31 -3.01
CA ASP A 193 9.34 5.89 -4.24
C ASP A 193 10.36 6.89 -4.80
N HIS A 194 10.67 6.77 -6.10
CA HIS A 194 11.63 7.63 -6.79
C HIS A 194 11.07 9.02 -7.13
N ARG A 195 9.74 9.17 -7.11
CA ARG A 195 9.09 10.42 -7.47
C ARG A 195 9.22 11.45 -6.35
N SER A 196 9.23 12.72 -6.72
CA SER A 196 9.15 13.81 -5.73
C SER A 196 7.85 13.74 -4.91
N PHE A 197 7.81 14.26 -3.69
CA PHE A 197 6.61 14.30 -2.85
C PHE A 197 5.41 14.90 -3.59
N LYS A 198 5.62 15.97 -4.36
CA LYS A 198 4.57 16.57 -5.19
C LYS A 198 4.00 15.58 -6.22
N ARG A 199 4.85 14.80 -6.90
CA ARG A 199 4.41 13.77 -7.87
C ARG A 199 3.74 12.56 -7.19
N GLN A 200 4.04 12.33 -5.91
CA GLN A 200 3.37 11.33 -5.07
C GLN A 200 2.02 11.82 -4.51
N GLY A 201 1.64 13.08 -4.73
CA GLY A 201 0.47 13.71 -4.11
C GLY A 201 0.63 13.99 -2.62
N LYS A 202 1.87 14.02 -2.12
CA LYS A 202 2.18 14.32 -0.72
C LYS A 202 2.47 15.81 -0.56
N GLU A 203 1.90 16.43 0.45
CA GLU A 203 2.10 17.85 0.78
C GLU A 203 3.40 18.12 1.54
N GLN A 204 4.23 17.10 1.77
CA GLN A 204 5.49 17.23 2.48
C GLN A 204 6.51 18.05 1.69
N GLU A 205 7.21 18.95 2.36
CA GLU A 205 8.35 19.65 1.82
C GLU A 205 9.60 18.75 1.81
N PRO A 206 10.37 18.70 0.68
CA PRO A 206 11.62 17.97 0.65
C PRO A 206 12.71 18.72 1.43
N THR A 207 13.53 17.99 2.20
CA THR A 207 14.75 18.56 2.79
C THR A 207 15.78 18.83 1.70
N ARG A 208 16.68 19.79 1.97
CA ARG A 208 17.77 20.16 1.08
C ARG A 208 19.00 19.27 1.34
N HIS A 209 19.68 18.88 0.28
CA HIS A 209 20.93 18.12 0.41
C HIS A 209 22.01 18.98 1.04
N MET A 210 22.58 18.51 2.13
CA MET A 210 23.54 19.28 2.92
C MET A 210 24.97 19.26 2.38
N GLY A 211 25.31 18.25 1.58
CA GLY A 211 26.68 18.01 1.15
C GLY A 211 27.58 17.47 2.26
N VAL A 212 28.81 17.10 1.89
CA VAL A 212 29.75 16.42 2.80
C VAL A 212 30.17 17.33 3.98
N SER A 213 30.54 18.59 3.69
CA SER A 213 31.07 19.52 4.71
C SER A 213 30.02 19.86 5.75
N ALA A 214 28.81 20.30 5.34
CA ALA A 214 27.76 20.64 6.30
C ALA A 214 27.33 19.40 7.11
N THR A 215 27.25 18.23 6.47
CA THR A 215 26.94 16.97 7.17
C THR A 215 28.01 16.64 8.23
N ALA A 216 29.31 16.83 7.92
CA ALA A 216 30.39 16.59 8.86
C ALA A 216 30.32 17.57 10.07
N MET A 217 30.06 18.85 9.80
CA MET A 217 29.89 19.86 10.86
C MET A 217 28.72 19.54 11.79
N GLU A 218 27.56 19.15 11.24
CA GLU A 218 26.41 18.79 12.07
C GLU A 218 26.67 17.52 12.90
N ARG A 219 27.36 16.53 12.34
CA ARG A 219 27.74 15.31 13.07
C ARG A 219 28.70 15.60 14.20
N GLN A 220 29.70 16.47 13.97
CA GLN A 220 30.61 16.88 15.00
C GLN A 220 29.89 17.62 16.13
N ALA A 221 29.06 18.61 15.79
CA ALA A 221 28.27 19.34 16.77
C ALA A 221 27.35 18.48 17.62
N ALA A 222 26.70 17.47 16.98
CA ALA A 222 25.81 16.51 17.66
C ALA A 222 26.57 15.55 18.60
N ARG A 223 27.88 15.28 18.33
CA ARG A 223 28.73 14.49 19.24
C ARG A 223 29.16 15.29 20.45
N GLU A 224 29.53 16.57 20.22
CA GLU A 224 29.95 17.46 21.30
C GLU A 224 28.83 17.75 22.28
N ILE A 225 27.64 18.03 21.77
CA ILE A 225 26.44 18.31 22.57
C ILE A 225 25.25 17.58 21.98
N PRO A 226 24.89 16.38 22.51
CA PRO A 226 23.69 15.66 22.07
C PRO A 226 22.43 16.52 22.25
N GLY A 227 21.61 16.58 21.19
CA GLY A 227 20.36 17.35 21.19
C GLY A 227 20.53 18.86 20.90
N ARG A 228 21.76 19.32 20.58
CA ARG A 228 22.02 20.71 20.14
C ARG A 228 21.23 21.00 18.85
N GLU A 229 20.82 22.27 18.74
CA GLU A 229 20.28 22.77 17.47
C GLU A 229 21.32 22.74 16.35
N PRO A 230 20.88 22.57 15.08
CA PRO A 230 21.76 22.54 13.93
C PRO A 230 22.66 23.80 13.87
N VAL A 231 23.94 23.61 13.56
CA VAL A 231 24.95 24.66 13.52
C VAL A 231 25.07 25.31 12.13
N THR A 232 24.71 24.57 11.08
CA THR A 232 24.76 25.08 9.71
C THR A 232 23.42 25.68 9.29
N ASP A 233 23.42 26.64 8.37
CA ASP A 233 22.18 27.25 7.86
C ASP A 233 21.30 26.20 7.15
N LEU A 234 21.90 25.26 6.38
CA LEU A 234 21.16 24.16 5.75
C LEU A 234 20.62 23.19 6.80
N GLY A 235 21.34 22.94 7.87
CA GLY A 235 20.88 22.12 8.99
C GLY A 235 19.65 22.73 9.66
N LYS A 236 19.67 24.05 9.95
CA LYS A 236 18.55 24.80 10.51
C LYS A 236 17.33 24.77 9.59
N GLN A 237 17.50 25.11 8.30
CA GLN A 237 16.42 25.03 7.31
C GLN A 237 15.80 23.63 7.24
N ASN A 238 16.62 22.58 7.24
CA ASN A 238 16.14 21.22 7.23
C ASN A 238 15.41 20.83 8.53
N ALA A 239 15.82 21.37 9.67
CA ALA A 239 15.11 21.17 10.94
C ALA A 239 13.72 21.82 10.90
N GLU A 240 13.62 23.06 10.41
CA GLU A 240 12.33 23.74 10.22
C GLU A 240 11.40 22.97 9.25
N ILE A 241 11.93 22.49 8.11
CA ILE A 241 11.17 21.68 7.16
C ILE A 241 10.64 20.41 7.84
N ARG A 242 11.49 19.71 8.59
CA ARG A 242 11.07 18.50 9.33
C ARG A 242 9.97 18.78 10.35
N GLU A 243 10.09 19.92 11.05
CA GLU A 243 9.07 20.33 12.03
C GLU A 243 7.73 20.64 11.36
N ARG A 244 7.74 21.44 10.27
CA ARG A 244 6.52 21.69 9.48
C ARG A 244 5.87 20.39 8.98
N ASN A 245 6.66 19.49 8.43
CA ASN A 245 6.18 18.19 7.96
C ASN A 245 5.59 17.34 9.10
N ARG A 246 6.18 17.39 10.30
CA ARG A 246 5.68 16.69 11.49
C ARG A 246 4.32 17.23 11.94
N VAL A 247 4.19 18.57 11.98
CA VAL A 247 2.92 19.22 12.33
C VAL A 247 1.82 18.85 11.33
N MET A 248 2.11 18.93 10.02
CA MET A 248 1.18 18.56 8.97
C MET A 248 0.76 17.08 9.06
N GLU A 249 1.70 16.17 9.28
CA GLU A 249 1.40 14.75 9.44
C GLU A 249 0.53 14.46 10.68
N THR A 250 0.79 15.16 11.78
CA THR A 250 -0.02 15.05 13.00
C THR A 250 -1.45 15.54 12.76
N ALA A 251 -1.59 16.69 12.08
CA ALA A 251 -2.90 17.25 11.71
C ALA A 251 -3.67 16.30 10.76
N ARG A 252 -3.00 15.74 9.76
CA ARG A 252 -3.58 14.76 8.83
C ARG A 252 -4.12 13.54 9.57
N LYS A 253 -3.32 12.94 10.46
CA LYS A 253 -3.74 11.79 11.28
C LYS A 253 -4.93 12.12 12.19
N ALA A 254 -4.97 13.33 12.73
CA ALA A 254 -6.11 13.78 13.55
C ALA A 254 -7.40 13.89 12.70
N VAL A 255 -7.29 14.42 11.48
CA VAL A 255 -8.42 14.51 10.53
C VAL A 255 -8.90 13.11 10.11
N GLU A 256 -7.99 12.21 9.75
CA GLU A 256 -8.33 10.83 9.40
C GLU A 256 -9.08 10.12 10.55
N LYS A 257 -8.57 10.25 11.77
CA LYS A 257 -9.22 9.69 12.97
C LYS A 257 -10.61 10.28 13.22
N ALA A 258 -10.75 11.60 13.02
CA ALA A 258 -12.05 12.26 13.11
C ALA A 258 -13.05 11.73 12.06
N GLN A 259 -12.60 11.57 10.81
CA GLN A 259 -13.42 11.02 9.71
C GLN A 259 -13.86 9.57 10.01
N GLU A 260 -12.98 8.73 10.54
CA GLU A 260 -13.33 7.36 10.98
C GLU A 260 -14.41 7.37 12.06
N LEU A 261 -14.28 8.24 13.07
CA LEU A 261 -15.28 8.39 14.14
C LEU A 261 -16.64 8.85 13.57
N PHE A 262 -16.65 9.85 12.69
CA PHE A 262 -17.88 10.32 12.04
C PHE A 262 -18.55 9.23 11.20
N SER A 263 -17.78 8.47 10.41
CA SER A 263 -18.32 7.36 9.63
C SER A 263 -18.90 6.25 10.52
N GLY A 264 -18.27 5.97 11.66
CA GLY A 264 -18.77 5.03 12.67
C GLY A 264 -20.08 5.49 13.31
N LEU A 265 -20.20 6.79 13.64
CA LEU A 265 -21.44 7.39 14.17
C LEU A 265 -22.57 7.37 13.14
N GLU A 266 -22.28 7.69 11.88
CA GLU A 266 -23.26 7.63 10.79
C GLU A 266 -23.82 6.21 10.60
N LYS A 267 -22.96 5.18 10.62
CA LYS A 267 -23.41 3.78 10.56
C LYS A 267 -24.31 3.41 11.73
N LYS A 268 -23.95 3.82 12.96
CA LYS A 268 -24.77 3.59 14.15
C LYS A 268 -26.12 4.30 14.06
N ALA A 269 -26.14 5.55 13.59
CA ALA A 269 -27.38 6.31 13.39
C ALA A 269 -28.29 5.62 12.34
N ARG A 270 -27.76 5.17 11.22
CA ARG A 270 -28.53 4.42 10.21
C ARG A 270 -29.13 3.13 10.77
N LEU A 271 -28.37 2.39 11.58
CA LEU A 271 -28.87 1.18 12.26
C LEU A 271 -29.99 1.50 13.25
N ALA A 272 -29.85 2.57 14.04
CA ALA A 272 -30.88 3.01 15.00
C ALA A 272 -32.19 3.42 14.29
N VAL A 273 -32.10 4.19 13.20
CA VAL A 273 -33.26 4.56 12.38
C VAL A 273 -33.92 3.32 11.76
N GLY A 274 -33.13 2.37 11.25
CA GLY A 274 -33.64 1.09 10.73
C GLY A 274 -34.39 0.27 11.80
N LEU A 275 -33.86 0.21 13.02
CA LEU A 275 -34.49 -0.46 14.15
C LEU A 275 -35.81 0.25 14.58
N ALA A 276 -35.78 1.57 14.70
CA ALA A 276 -36.98 2.36 15.03
C ALA A 276 -38.09 2.15 14.00
N ARG A 277 -37.77 2.11 12.72
CA ARG A 277 -38.73 1.81 11.65
C ARG A 277 -39.34 0.42 11.77
N LYS A 278 -38.53 -0.60 12.09
CA LYS A 278 -39.02 -1.98 12.32
C LYS A 278 -39.96 -2.05 13.52
N ILE A 279 -39.62 -1.37 14.63
CA ILE A 279 -40.46 -1.29 15.84
C ILE A 279 -41.78 -0.60 15.50
N GLY A 280 -41.75 0.55 14.78
CA GLY A 280 -42.95 1.25 14.32
C GLY A 280 -43.87 0.35 13.48
N GLN A 281 -43.33 -0.35 12.50
CA GLN A 281 -44.10 -1.30 11.68
C GLN A 281 -44.71 -2.45 12.50
N ARG A 282 -43.99 -2.96 13.50
CA ARG A 282 -44.50 -3.99 14.39
C ARG A 282 -45.69 -3.47 15.24
N MET A 283 -45.53 -2.30 15.84
CA MET A 283 -46.60 -1.66 16.63
C MET A 283 -47.87 -1.38 15.80
N GLU A 284 -47.66 -0.97 14.55
CA GLU A 284 -48.79 -0.71 13.64
C GLU A 284 -49.56 -2.01 13.31
N ARG A 285 -48.84 -3.10 12.99
CA ARG A 285 -49.45 -4.41 12.79
C ARG A 285 -50.18 -4.94 14.04
N GLU A 286 -49.61 -4.73 15.24
CA GLU A 286 -50.25 -5.10 16.49
C GLU A 286 -51.56 -4.31 16.73
N ARG A 287 -51.55 -2.98 16.44
CA ARG A 287 -52.75 -2.14 16.51
C ARG A 287 -53.82 -2.53 15.48
N GLU A 288 -53.43 -2.90 14.29
CA GLU A 288 -54.34 -3.39 13.25
C GLU A 288 -54.96 -4.73 13.65
N ALA A 289 -54.13 -5.65 14.15
CA ALA A 289 -54.60 -6.94 14.63
C ALA A 289 -55.56 -6.79 15.88
N GLU A 290 -55.29 -5.81 16.71
CA GLU A 290 -56.19 -5.51 17.84
C GLU A 290 -57.52 -4.89 17.41
N ARG A 291 -57.50 -3.93 16.48
CA ARG A 291 -58.72 -3.38 15.84
C ARG A 291 -59.56 -4.48 15.18
N HIS A 292 -58.92 -5.39 14.49
CA HIS A 292 -59.61 -6.50 13.81
C HIS A 292 -60.22 -7.46 14.84
N ARG A 293 -59.53 -7.77 15.96
CA ARG A 293 -60.09 -8.57 17.06
C ARG A 293 -61.29 -7.91 17.71
N GLN A 294 -61.25 -6.60 17.96
CA GLN A 294 -62.37 -5.84 18.52
C GLN A 294 -63.57 -5.84 17.57
N GLU A 295 -63.35 -5.68 16.26
CA GLU A 295 -64.44 -5.75 15.28
C GLU A 295 -65.08 -7.14 15.20
N LEU A 296 -64.26 -8.22 15.20
CA LEU A 296 -64.79 -9.61 15.26
C LEU A 296 -65.57 -9.85 16.52
N ALA A 297 -65.12 -9.38 17.71
CA ALA A 297 -65.83 -9.52 18.93
C ALA A 297 -67.16 -8.75 18.91
N ARG A 298 -67.20 -7.56 18.33
CA ARG A 298 -68.42 -6.78 18.15
C ARG A 298 -69.42 -7.48 17.21
N GLN A 299 -68.96 -8.05 16.11
CA GLN A 299 -69.82 -8.82 15.20
C GLN A 299 -70.37 -10.09 15.86
N ALA A 300 -69.55 -10.78 16.64
CA ALA A 300 -69.99 -11.94 17.42
C ALA A 300 -71.07 -11.59 18.45
N GLU A 301 -70.95 -10.47 19.14
CA GLU A 301 -71.93 -10.00 20.07
C GLU A 301 -73.26 -9.59 19.39
N ILE A 302 -73.19 -8.89 18.25
CA ILE A 302 -74.37 -8.58 17.45
C ILE A 302 -75.09 -9.88 17.01
N ARG A 303 -74.35 -10.87 16.50
CA ARG A 303 -74.91 -12.15 16.12
C ARG A 303 -75.55 -12.89 17.27
N ARG A 304 -74.91 -12.91 18.44
CA ARG A 304 -75.48 -13.50 19.66
C ARG A 304 -76.79 -12.81 20.05
N GLN A 305 -76.87 -11.49 20.00
CA GLN A 305 -78.12 -10.74 20.28
C GLN A 305 -79.19 -11.04 19.24
N GLN A 306 -78.85 -11.22 17.99
CA GLN A 306 -79.78 -11.62 16.90
C GLN A 306 -80.31 -13.05 17.16
N ASP A 307 -79.46 -14.00 17.53
CA ASP A 307 -79.83 -15.36 17.85
C ASP A 307 -80.79 -15.42 19.08
N ILE A 308 -80.50 -14.62 20.13
CA ILE A 308 -81.39 -14.50 21.34
C ILE A 308 -82.72 -13.95 20.91
N ARG A 309 -82.83 -12.91 20.11
CA ARG A 309 -84.09 -12.35 19.66
C ARG A 309 -84.85 -13.33 18.77
N ALA A 310 -84.18 -14.03 17.85
CA ALA A 310 -84.78 -15.06 17.03
C ALA A 310 -85.33 -16.23 17.85
N ALA A 311 -84.61 -16.64 18.92
CA ALA A 311 -85.08 -17.68 19.89
C ALA A 311 -86.28 -17.20 20.70
N GLU A 312 -86.33 -15.94 21.16
CA GLU A 312 -87.46 -15.35 21.86
C GLU A 312 -88.67 -15.24 20.95
N GLU A 313 -88.53 -14.82 19.70
CA GLU A 313 -89.62 -14.81 18.73
C GLU A 313 -90.17 -16.18 18.42
N ALA A 314 -89.24 -17.16 18.19
CA ALA A 314 -89.65 -18.57 17.99
C ALA A 314 -90.44 -19.11 19.20
N ARG A 315 -90.01 -18.79 20.45
CA ARG A 315 -90.69 -19.16 21.66
C ARG A 315 -92.07 -18.55 21.75
N LYS A 316 -92.20 -17.25 21.42
CA LYS A 316 -93.51 -16.53 21.40
C LYS A 316 -94.44 -17.11 20.31
N ALA A 317 -93.87 -17.46 19.16
CA ALA A 317 -94.66 -18.11 18.10
C ALA A 317 -95.17 -19.49 18.55
N ALA A 318 -94.26 -20.33 19.11
CA ALA A 318 -94.62 -21.64 19.61
C ALA A 318 -95.68 -21.58 20.76
N GLU A 319 -95.59 -20.60 21.66
CA GLU A 319 -96.53 -20.39 22.67
C GLU A 319 -97.94 -19.95 22.17
N LYS A 320 -97.92 -19.10 21.15
CA LYS A 320 -99.14 -18.66 20.40
C LYS A 320 -99.81 -19.84 19.67
N ASP A 321 -99.02 -20.72 19.09
CA ASP A 321 -99.55 -21.91 18.41
C ASP A 321 -100.01 -22.95 19.38
N ARG A 322 -99.38 -23.10 20.54
CA ARG A 322 -99.86 -23.94 21.66
C ARG A 322 -101.17 -23.39 22.22
N GLN A 323 -101.36 -22.08 22.40
CA GLN A 323 -102.60 -21.45 22.78
C GLN A 323 -103.73 -21.67 21.76
N LYS A 324 -103.39 -21.64 20.44
CA LYS A 324 -104.37 -21.94 19.39
C LYS A 324 -104.77 -23.42 19.36
N GLN A 325 -103.83 -24.37 19.70
CA GLN A 325 -104.15 -25.78 19.82
C GLN A 325 -105.05 -26.06 21.02
N LEU A 326 -104.72 -25.44 22.18
CA LEU A 326 -105.57 -25.54 23.35
C LEU A 326 -106.94 -24.97 23.12
N ALA A 327 -107.08 -23.84 22.38
CA ALA A 327 -108.39 -23.29 22.04
C ALA A 327 -109.22 -24.19 21.10
N LYS A 328 -108.56 -24.99 20.26
CA LYS A 328 -109.21 -25.97 19.39
C LYS A 328 -109.63 -27.23 20.16
N GLU A 329 -108.89 -27.66 21.16
CA GLU A 329 -109.29 -28.81 22.03
C GLU A 329 -110.46 -28.54 22.94
N ILE A 330 -110.73 -27.24 23.22
CA ILE A 330 -111.89 -26.83 24.04
C ILE A 330 -113.19 -26.80 23.22
N ASP A 331 -113.15 -26.80 21.89
CA ASP A 331 -114.33 -26.65 21.00
C ASP A 331 -114.78 -27.94 20.29
N GLU A 332 -114.25 -29.14 20.71
CA GLU A 332 -114.76 -30.39 20.26
C GLU A 332 -115.75 -31.00 21.31
N PRO A 333 -117.03 -31.26 20.98
CA PRO A 333 -118.01 -31.86 21.87
C PRO A 333 -117.72 -33.33 22.00
N THR A 334 -117.73 -33.81 23.27
CA THR A 334 -117.74 -35.17 23.73
C THR A 334 -118.87 -35.96 23.11
N PHE A 335 -118.66 -37.03 22.38
CA PHE A 335 -119.69 -38.11 22.24
C PHE A 335 -119.08 -39.48 22.16
N ARG A 336 -119.28 -40.30 23.19
CA ARG A 336 -119.59 -41.72 23.40
C ARG A 336 -118.71 -42.77 22.72
N ARG A 337 -118.41 -43.75 23.44
CA ARG A 337 -118.80 -45.07 23.99
C ARG A 337 -117.83 -46.13 23.63
N SER A 338 -117.33 -46.78 24.60
CA SER A 338 -117.60 -48.08 25.25
C SER A 338 -117.03 -49.34 24.56
N ARG A 339 -116.44 -50.18 25.44
CA ARG A 339 -116.28 -51.65 25.30
C ARG A 339 -115.03 -52.11 24.45
N ASP A 340 -114.35 -53.05 24.83
CA ASP A 340 -114.36 -54.09 25.86
C ASP A 340 -112.97 -54.82 25.77
N ARG A 341 -112.65 -55.42 26.83
CA ARG A 341 -111.80 -56.56 27.03
C ARG A 341 -110.28 -56.50 26.73
N GLY A 342 -109.61 -56.57 27.77
CA GLY A 342 -108.41 -57.25 28.09
C GLY A 342 -108.26 -58.70 27.62
N PRO A 343 -107.37 -59.47 28.18
CA PRO A 343 -105.93 -59.16 28.55
C PRO A 343 -105.00 -60.15 27.83
N SER A 344 -103.73 -60.08 27.92
CA SER A 344 -102.82 -61.22 28.08
C SER A 344 -101.38 -60.79 27.80
N ILE A 345 -100.53 -60.72 28.82
CA ILE A 345 -99.48 -61.67 29.18
C ILE A 345 -98.40 -61.81 28.13
N GLY A 346 -97.26 -61.55 28.50
CA GLY A 346 -96.14 -62.44 28.28
C GLY A 346 -94.88 -61.93 27.61
N PHE A 347 -93.87 -61.92 28.43
CA PHE A 347 -92.46 -62.03 28.38
C PHE A 347 -91.71 -60.76 28.06
#